data_c2fa68362693e6b673a1f6c97be985f7
#
_entry.id   c2fa68362693e6b673a1f6c97be985f7
#
_cell.length_a   1.000
_cell.length_b   1.000
_cell.length_c   1.000
_cell.angle_alpha   90.00
_cell.angle_beta   90.00
_cell.angle_gamma   90.00
#
_symmetry.space_group_name_H-M   'P 1'
#
loop_
_entity.id
_entity.type
_entity.pdbx_description
1 polymer ?
#
loop_
_entity_poly.entity_id
_entity_poly.type
_entity_poly.pdbx_seq_one_letter_code
_entity_poly.pdbx_strand_id
1 'polypeptide(L)'
;KTEDCGQFSVNISKPGITKGQHWHNSKWELFVVVSGHGLIQQRKIGSDEVIEFEVSGKKIEAVAMLPGYTHNIINLSDSEDLVTLMWANERFNSEKPDTFFEKV
;
A
#
# COMPACT_ATOMS: atom_id res chain seq x y z
N LYS A 1 -18.71 12.55 10.78
CA LYS A 1 -17.82 13.69 10.52
C LYS A 1 -16.72 13.24 9.57
N THR A 2 -16.20 14.14 8.76
CA THR A 2 -15.14 13.82 7.80
C THR A 2 -13.87 13.32 8.46
N GLU A 3 -13.52 13.82 9.63
CA GLU A 3 -12.34 13.35 10.37
C GLU A 3 -12.48 11.92 10.90
N ASP A 4 -13.69 11.39 10.98
CA ASP A 4 -13.94 10.01 11.42
C ASP A 4 -13.88 9.01 10.25
N CYS A 5 -13.75 9.50 9.02
CA CYS A 5 -13.77 8.68 7.82
C CYS A 5 -12.38 8.19 7.39
N GLY A 6 -11.35 8.48 8.16
CA GLY A 6 -9.98 8.17 7.78
C GLY A 6 -9.42 9.12 6.74
N GLN A 7 -8.48 8.64 5.94
CA GLN A 7 -7.81 9.45 4.94
C GLN A 7 -7.78 8.75 3.59
N PHE A 8 -8.22 9.46 2.56
CA PHE A 8 -8.10 9.02 1.17
C PHE A 8 -6.90 9.69 0.52
N SER A 9 -6.19 8.94 -0.33
CA SER A 9 -5.10 9.50 -1.13
C SER A 9 -5.00 8.77 -2.46
N VAL A 10 -4.34 9.43 -3.43
CA VAL A 10 -4.04 8.84 -4.73
C VAL A 10 -2.53 8.84 -4.90
N ASN A 11 -1.97 7.69 -5.24
CA ASN A 11 -0.55 7.54 -5.46
C ASN A 11 -0.28 7.17 -6.92
N ILE A 12 0.67 7.87 -7.52
CA ILE A 12 1.12 7.57 -8.88
C ILE A 12 2.57 7.12 -8.79
N SER A 13 2.84 5.88 -9.21
CA SER A 13 4.19 5.32 -9.24
C SER A 13 4.68 5.24 -10.67
N LYS A 14 5.86 5.77 -10.93
CA LYS A 14 6.51 5.69 -12.23
C LYS A 14 6.94 4.26 -12.54
N PRO A 15 7.19 3.92 -13.83
CA PRO A 15 7.61 2.57 -14.20
C PRO A 15 8.80 2.08 -13.39
N GLY A 16 8.73 0.83 -12.94
CA GLY A 16 9.78 0.15 -12.22
C GLY A 16 9.97 0.57 -10.76
N ILE A 17 9.20 1.54 -10.27
CA ILE A 17 9.36 2.07 -8.90
C ILE A 17 8.67 1.17 -7.89
N THR A 18 9.34 0.98 -6.74
CA THR A 18 8.79 0.33 -5.56
C THR A 18 8.57 1.37 -4.48
N LYS A 19 7.37 1.40 -3.92
CA LYS A 19 7.02 2.29 -2.81
C LYS A 19 6.56 1.48 -1.61
N GLY A 20 6.65 2.09 -0.41
CA GLY A 20 6.28 1.45 0.83
C GLY A 20 7.50 0.94 1.57
N GLN A 21 7.64 -0.38 1.73
CA GLN A 21 8.68 -1.01 2.55
C GLN A 21 8.54 -0.55 4.01
N HIS A 22 7.30 -0.58 4.50
CA HIS A 22 7.01 -0.14 5.86
C HIS A 22 5.80 -0.89 6.43
N TRP A 23 5.62 -0.77 7.75
CA TRP A 23 4.49 -1.36 8.46
C TRP A 23 3.96 -0.39 9.52
N HIS A 24 2.77 -0.68 10.04
CA HIS A 24 2.06 0.14 11.02
C HIS A 24 1.62 -0.70 12.21
N ASN A 25 1.51 -0.08 13.39
CA ASN A 25 1.03 -0.76 14.61
C ASN A 25 -0.49 -0.86 14.65
N SER A 26 -1.20 0.24 14.40
CA SER A 26 -2.66 0.30 14.52
C SER A 26 -3.35 0.69 13.23
N LYS A 27 -2.70 1.48 12.41
CA LYS A 27 -3.25 1.94 11.14
C LYS A 27 -3.33 0.77 10.15
N TRP A 28 -4.45 0.64 9.46
CA TRP A 28 -4.58 -0.28 8.35
C TRP A 28 -5.10 0.46 7.12
N GLU A 29 -4.83 -0.09 5.97
CA GLU A 29 -5.08 0.59 4.70
C GLU A 29 -5.74 -0.35 3.71
N LEU A 30 -6.50 0.23 2.77
CA LEU A 30 -6.97 -0.48 1.58
C LEU A 30 -6.33 0.17 0.36
N PHE A 31 -5.75 -0.65 -0.50
CA PHE A 31 -5.17 -0.23 -1.77
C PHE A 31 -6.02 -0.75 -2.91
N VAL A 32 -6.36 0.12 -3.85
CA VAL A 32 -7.10 -0.25 -5.06
C VAL A 32 -6.36 0.31 -6.26
N VAL A 33 -5.78 -0.55 -7.08
CA VAL A 33 -5.13 -0.14 -8.33
C VAL A 33 -6.20 0.08 -9.37
N VAL A 34 -6.21 1.26 -9.98
CA VAL A 34 -7.22 1.66 -10.97
C VAL A 34 -6.64 1.83 -12.36
N SER A 35 -5.31 1.89 -12.51
CA SER A 35 -4.64 1.97 -13.81
C SER A 35 -3.22 1.42 -13.69
N GLY A 36 -2.78 0.70 -14.71
CA GLY A 36 -1.45 0.11 -14.74
C GLY A 36 -1.42 -1.33 -14.24
N HIS A 37 -0.23 -1.84 -14.00
CA HIS A 37 0.00 -3.24 -13.59
C HIS A 37 1.08 -3.27 -12.52
N GLY A 38 0.77 -3.86 -11.37
CA GLY A 38 1.65 -3.87 -10.23
C GLY A 38 1.63 -5.15 -9.43
N LEU A 39 2.49 -5.17 -8.42
CA LEU A 39 2.59 -6.27 -7.45
C LEU A 39 2.61 -5.66 -6.06
N ILE A 40 1.76 -6.17 -5.18
CA ILE A 40 1.78 -5.83 -3.76
C ILE A 40 2.39 -7.01 -3.03
N GLN A 41 3.40 -6.74 -2.21
CA GLN A 41 4.03 -7.75 -1.37
C GLN A 41 3.78 -7.41 0.10
N GLN A 42 3.51 -8.42 0.90
CA GLN A 42 3.28 -8.29 2.33
C GLN A 42 4.01 -9.40 3.07
N ARG A 43 4.55 -9.07 4.24
CA ARG A 43 5.17 -10.05 5.13
C ARG A 43 4.87 -9.66 6.58
N LYS A 44 4.36 -10.61 7.36
CA LYS A 44 4.16 -10.37 8.79
C LYS A 44 5.52 -10.15 9.46
N ILE A 45 5.59 -9.14 10.33
CA ILE A 45 6.81 -8.85 11.08
C ILE A 45 7.17 -10.08 11.92
N GLY A 46 8.43 -10.52 11.80
CA GLY A 46 8.92 -11.72 12.47
C GLY A 46 8.77 -13.00 11.67
N SER A 47 8.13 -12.95 10.50
CA SER A 47 7.97 -14.08 9.59
C SER A 47 8.83 -13.91 8.33
N ASP A 48 9.19 -15.02 7.71
CA ASP A 48 9.92 -15.03 6.42
C ASP A 48 8.98 -15.26 5.23
N GLU A 49 7.69 -15.45 5.48
CA GLU A 49 6.72 -15.75 4.43
C GLU A 49 6.21 -14.48 3.77
N VAL A 50 6.46 -14.36 2.46
CA VAL A 50 6.00 -13.24 1.64
C VAL A 50 4.71 -13.63 0.93
N ILE A 51 3.69 -12.78 1.06
CA ILE A 51 2.40 -12.93 0.38
C ILE A 51 2.37 -11.90 -0.75
N GLU A 52 1.98 -12.32 -1.95
CA GLU A 52 1.98 -11.46 -3.13
C GLU A 52 0.60 -11.38 -3.76
N PHE A 53 0.24 -10.17 -4.21
CA PHE A 53 -1.01 -9.91 -4.94
C PHE A 53 -0.66 -9.17 -6.23
N GLU A 54 -0.92 -9.79 -7.38
CA GLU A 54 -0.81 -9.09 -8.66
C GLU A 54 -2.06 -8.24 -8.85
N VAL A 55 -1.88 -6.97 -9.20
CA VAL A 55 -2.95 -5.97 -9.27
C VAL A 55 -2.89 -5.20 -10.59
N SER A 56 -4.05 -4.82 -11.11
CA SER A 56 -4.11 -4.05 -12.35
C SER A 56 -5.39 -3.24 -12.46
N GLY A 57 -5.39 -2.24 -13.33
CA GLY A 57 -6.59 -1.48 -13.66
C GLY A 57 -7.63 -2.28 -14.46
N LYS A 58 -7.26 -3.44 -14.96
CA LYS A 58 -8.19 -4.32 -15.70
C LYS A 58 -9.06 -5.17 -14.78
N LYS A 59 -8.64 -5.35 -13.54
CA LYS A 59 -9.39 -6.10 -12.54
C LYS A 59 -9.31 -5.34 -11.22
N ILE A 60 -10.35 -4.61 -10.90
CA ILE A 60 -10.38 -3.75 -9.72
C ILE A 60 -10.62 -4.61 -8.49
N GLU A 61 -9.64 -4.61 -7.58
CA GLU A 61 -9.68 -5.36 -6.33
C GLU A 61 -9.08 -4.52 -5.21
N ALA A 62 -9.67 -4.59 -4.03
CA ALA A 62 -9.14 -3.95 -2.84
C ALA A 62 -8.21 -4.93 -2.12
N VAL A 63 -7.01 -4.47 -1.77
CA VAL A 63 -6.04 -5.26 -1.00
C VAL A 63 -5.83 -4.57 0.35
N ALA A 64 -6.06 -5.31 1.44
CA ALA A 64 -5.89 -4.79 2.78
C ALA A 64 -4.43 -4.87 3.23
N MET A 65 -3.92 -3.75 3.76
CA MET A 65 -2.61 -3.67 4.41
C MET A 65 -2.85 -3.68 5.91
N LEU A 66 -2.68 -4.82 6.54
CA LEU A 66 -3.01 -5.01 7.96
C LEU A 66 -1.89 -4.52 8.87
N PRO A 67 -2.22 -4.08 10.10
CA PRO A 67 -1.19 -3.76 11.10
C PRO A 67 -0.25 -4.94 11.32
N GLY A 68 1.03 -4.65 11.55
CA GLY A 68 2.03 -5.69 11.81
C GLY A 68 2.55 -6.42 10.57
N TYR A 69 2.13 -5.98 9.36
CA TYR A 69 2.63 -6.51 8.10
C TYR A 69 3.40 -5.42 7.37
N THR A 70 4.67 -5.66 7.09
CA THR A 70 5.40 -4.78 6.19
C THR A 70 4.93 -5.01 4.76
N HIS A 71 4.78 -3.93 4.01
CA HIS A 71 4.21 -4.00 2.67
C HIS A 71 4.90 -3.06 1.71
N ASN A 72 4.77 -3.37 0.43
CA ASN A 72 5.20 -2.50 -0.65
C ASN A 72 4.22 -2.59 -1.80
N ILE A 73 4.39 -1.70 -2.77
CA ILE A 73 3.73 -1.81 -4.07
C ILE A 73 4.75 -1.50 -5.16
N ILE A 74 4.81 -2.36 -6.15
CA ILE A 74 5.80 -2.33 -7.22
C ILE A 74 5.09 -2.09 -8.55
N ASN A 75 5.53 -1.10 -9.31
CA ASN A 75 5.07 -0.93 -10.69
C ASN A 75 5.85 -1.90 -11.58
N LEU A 76 5.16 -2.91 -12.10
CA LEU A 76 5.77 -3.93 -12.95
C LEU A 76 5.91 -3.50 -14.41
N SER A 77 5.29 -2.39 -14.80
CA SER A 77 5.41 -1.89 -16.17
C SER A 77 6.75 -1.15 -16.36
N ASP A 78 7.28 -1.21 -17.57
CA ASP A 78 8.45 -0.44 -17.96
C ASP A 78 8.08 0.84 -18.73
N SER A 79 6.79 1.07 -18.96
CA SER A 79 6.31 2.19 -19.78
C SER A 79 5.12 2.97 -19.20
N GLU A 80 4.33 2.38 -18.32
CA GLU A 80 3.10 2.99 -17.82
C GLU A 80 3.16 3.30 -16.34
N ASP A 81 2.47 4.37 -15.91
CA ASP A 81 2.31 4.70 -14.52
C ASP A 81 1.36 3.71 -13.84
N LEU A 82 1.58 3.50 -12.55
CA LEU A 82 0.68 2.73 -11.70
C LEU A 82 -0.10 3.71 -10.83
N VAL A 83 -1.42 3.70 -10.95
CA VAL A 83 -2.29 4.61 -10.19
C VAL A 83 -3.05 3.79 -9.15
N THR A 84 -2.85 4.14 -7.90
CA THR A 84 -3.42 3.45 -6.74
C THR A 84 -4.23 4.41 -5.90
N LEU A 85 -5.48 4.05 -5.61
CA LEU A 85 -6.27 4.71 -4.58
C LEU A 85 -5.94 4.04 -3.25
N MET A 86 -5.73 4.86 -2.23
CA MET A 86 -5.39 4.37 -0.88
C MET A 86 -6.34 4.98 0.13
N TRP A 87 -6.87 4.15 1.01
CA TRP A 87 -7.66 4.59 2.14
C TRP A 87 -7.03 4.06 3.42
N ALA A 88 -6.90 4.93 4.41
CA ALA A 88 -6.40 4.55 5.73
C ALA A 88 -7.48 4.84 6.77
N ASN A 89 -7.59 3.98 7.78
CA ASN A 89 -8.59 4.11 8.84
C ASN A 89 -8.32 5.28 9.78
N GLU A 90 -7.11 5.82 9.78
CA GLU A 90 -6.74 6.98 10.58
C GLU A 90 -5.91 7.95 9.75
N ARG A 91 -5.98 9.23 10.12
CA ARG A 91 -5.22 10.27 9.44
C ARG A 91 -3.75 10.20 9.83
N PHE A 92 -2.88 10.59 8.90
CA PHE A 92 -1.46 10.73 9.21
C PHE A 92 -1.25 11.82 10.26
N ASN A 93 -0.52 11.50 11.32
CA ASN A 93 -0.14 12.43 12.35
C ASN A 93 1.40 12.54 12.38
N SER A 94 1.93 13.66 11.92
CA SER A 94 3.38 13.87 11.84
C SER A 94 4.06 13.91 13.22
N GLU A 95 3.32 14.20 14.29
CA GLU A 95 3.86 14.21 15.66
C GLU A 95 3.96 12.81 16.24
N LYS A 96 3.09 11.90 15.79
CA LYS A 96 3.07 10.50 16.23
C LYS A 96 2.88 9.59 15.01
N PRO A 97 3.86 9.55 14.12
CA PRO A 97 3.73 8.70 12.93
C PRO A 97 3.73 7.23 13.33
N ASP A 98 2.74 6.50 12.82
CA ASP A 98 2.64 5.05 13.02
C ASP A 98 3.21 4.34 11.80
N THR A 99 4.48 4.62 11.48
CA THR A 99 5.15 4.09 10.30
C THR A 99 6.55 3.66 10.65
N PHE A 100 6.87 2.41 10.36
CA PHE A 100 8.17 1.79 10.65
C PHE A 100 8.70 1.15 9.38
N PHE A 101 9.97 1.39 9.06
CA PHE A 101 10.56 0.94 7.81
C PHE A 101 11.17 -0.46 7.96
N GLU A 102 10.76 -1.37 7.10
CA GLU A 102 11.33 -2.71 6.99
C GLU A 102 10.98 -3.29 5.62
N LYS A 103 11.99 -3.72 4.87
CA LYS A 103 11.74 -4.32 3.55
C LYS A 103 10.94 -5.61 3.67
N VAL A 104 10.05 -5.81 2.74
CA VAL A 104 9.37 -7.09 2.55
C VAL A 104 10.38 -8.18 2.08
#